data_7ebdaf6e0b50a8cf9db1db9d46163168
#
_entry.id   7ebdaf6e0b50a8cf9db1db9d46163168
#
_cell.length_a   1.000
_cell.length_b   1.000
_cell.length_c   1.000
_cell.angle_alpha   90.00
_cell.angle_beta   90.00
_cell.angle_gamma   90.00
#
_symmetry.space_group_name_H-M   'P 1'
#
loop_
_entity.id
_entity.type
_entity.pdbx_description
1 polymer ?
#
loop_
_entity_poly.entity_id
_entity_poly.type
_entity_poly.pdbx_seq_one_letter_code
_entity_poly.pdbx_strand_id
1 'polypeptide(L)'
;TPRKRGVQPKYTEKAFTALLSLRFVFKQPLRAMEGFGKSLVAMMNLNLDVPDFSMLSLKIKEMNVWLPLLTKSNAGHIISLDSTGLKIHGQGEWNRKKHKQKDRREWVKMHLAVYNDSMQILVVESTADDVHDCEVFDTLIDSIPEQIDKALGNGAYGTIGAYKKCHERKIDLVAKPKTSDVVDEEATEAHILARNKQVAYFQENGIYAWANKNDYWPRNRAETTMSRYVTTFTDKLASRNVQAQKNEITLKCHILNIFMAVNADLQDS
;
A
#
# COMPACT_ATOMS: atom_id res chain seq x y z
N THR A 1 18.39 28.80 0.81
CA THR A 1 17.91 28.43 -0.55
C THR A 1 17.51 29.70 -1.29
N PRO A 2 18.02 30.01 -2.50
CA PRO A 2 17.64 31.20 -3.23
C PRO A 2 16.14 31.16 -3.55
N ARG A 3 15.43 32.24 -3.23
CA ARG A 3 14.01 32.42 -3.58
C ARG A 3 13.87 32.35 -5.11
N LYS A 4 13.13 31.33 -5.62
CA LYS A 4 12.73 31.29 -7.02
C LYS A 4 11.89 32.53 -7.33
N ARG A 5 12.26 33.30 -8.35
CA ARG A 5 11.43 34.37 -8.89
C ARG A 5 10.16 33.73 -9.48
N GLY A 6 8.99 34.09 -8.97
CA GLY A 6 7.69 33.58 -9.44
C GLY A 6 6.57 34.04 -8.52
N VAL A 7 5.33 33.90 -8.99
CA VAL A 7 4.14 34.18 -8.18
C VAL A 7 4.10 33.21 -7.00
N GLN A 8 3.83 33.72 -5.79
CA GLN A 8 3.69 32.90 -4.59
C GLN A 8 2.56 31.88 -4.79
N PRO A 9 2.73 30.61 -4.36
CA PRO A 9 1.67 29.61 -4.46
C PRO A 9 0.43 30.10 -3.69
N LYS A 10 -0.70 30.22 -4.39
CA LYS A 10 -1.98 30.67 -3.80
C LYS A 10 -2.54 29.63 -2.82
N TYR A 11 -2.24 28.35 -3.03
CA TYR A 11 -2.80 27.24 -2.27
C TYR A 11 -1.67 26.42 -1.63
N THR A 12 -1.94 25.89 -0.44
CA THR A 12 -1.01 25.01 0.28
C THR A 12 -1.13 23.57 -0.20
N GLU A 13 -0.10 22.75 0.04
CA GLU A 13 -0.16 21.28 -0.18
C GLU A 13 -1.34 20.66 0.58
N LYS A 14 -1.62 21.12 1.80
CA LYS A 14 -2.74 20.62 2.64
C LYS A 14 -4.08 20.86 1.97
N ALA A 15 -4.28 22.00 1.30
CA ALA A 15 -5.54 22.30 0.58
C ALA A 15 -5.77 21.32 -0.58
N PHE A 16 -4.72 21.02 -1.35
CA PHE A 16 -4.79 20.02 -2.42
C PHE A 16 -5.02 18.61 -1.88
N THR A 17 -4.31 18.23 -0.81
CA THR A 17 -4.47 16.92 -0.15
C THR A 17 -5.90 16.75 0.35
N ALA A 18 -6.47 17.75 1.02
CA ALA A 18 -7.85 17.71 1.53
C ALA A 18 -8.87 17.50 0.40
N LEU A 19 -8.80 18.32 -0.66
CA LEU A 19 -9.75 18.23 -1.78
C LEU A 19 -9.61 16.93 -2.56
N LEU A 20 -8.39 16.45 -2.79
CA LEU A 20 -8.16 15.15 -3.44
C LEU A 20 -8.61 13.98 -2.55
N SER A 21 -8.45 14.08 -1.23
CA SER A 21 -8.99 13.10 -0.29
C SER A 21 -10.51 13.03 -0.37
N LEU A 22 -11.19 14.17 -0.31
CA LEU A 22 -12.65 14.25 -0.47
C LEU A 22 -13.09 13.70 -1.84
N ARG A 23 -12.34 14.00 -2.90
CA ARG A 23 -12.60 13.44 -4.23
C ARG A 23 -12.62 11.92 -4.24
N PHE A 24 -11.66 11.28 -3.61
CA PHE A 24 -11.56 9.82 -3.59
C PHE A 24 -12.62 9.19 -2.68
N VAL A 25 -12.87 9.76 -1.51
CA VAL A 25 -13.90 9.29 -0.58
C VAL A 25 -15.29 9.37 -1.22
N PHE A 26 -15.65 10.50 -1.82
CA PHE A 26 -16.94 10.70 -2.46
C PHE A 26 -16.99 10.26 -3.93
N LYS A 27 -15.89 9.69 -4.46
CA LYS A 27 -15.78 9.18 -5.83
C LYS A 27 -16.17 10.21 -6.91
N GLN A 28 -15.86 11.49 -6.68
CA GLN A 28 -16.28 12.59 -7.54
C GLN A 28 -15.29 12.81 -8.70
N PRO A 29 -15.78 13.18 -9.90
CA PRO A 29 -14.91 13.71 -10.95
C PRO A 29 -14.30 15.05 -10.55
N LEU A 30 -13.13 15.40 -11.10
CA LEU A 30 -12.39 16.61 -10.72
C LEU A 30 -13.23 17.90 -10.85
N ARG A 31 -14.04 18.03 -11.90
CA ARG A 31 -14.89 19.21 -12.11
C ARG A 31 -15.99 19.33 -11.04
N ALA A 32 -16.61 18.22 -10.66
CA ALA A 32 -17.59 18.23 -9.58
C ALA A 32 -16.93 18.55 -8.23
N MET A 33 -15.67 18.12 -8.04
CA MET A 33 -14.92 18.37 -6.81
C MET A 33 -14.64 19.86 -6.58
N GLU A 34 -14.42 20.65 -7.62
CA GLU A 34 -14.30 22.10 -7.50
C GLU A 34 -15.58 22.73 -6.93
N GLY A 35 -16.74 22.39 -7.52
CA GLY A 35 -18.04 22.88 -7.03
C GLY A 35 -18.36 22.40 -5.61
N PHE A 36 -18.09 21.13 -5.32
CA PHE A 36 -18.26 20.55 -3.98
C PHE A 36 -17.39 21.26 -2.93
N GLY A 37 -16.12 21.50 -3.26
CA GLY A 37 -15.20 22.23 -2.38
C GLY A 37 -15.68 23.65 -2.09
N LYS A 38 -16.17 24.39 -3.10
CA LYS A 38 -16.76 25.73 -2.91
C LYS A 38 -17.98 25.69 -1.99
N SER A 39 -18.87 24.70 -2.17
CA SER A 39 -20.05 24.54 -1.30
C SER A 39 -19.65 24.21 0.14
N LEU A 40 -18.65 23.35 0.33
CA LEU A 40 -18.16 22.96 1.65
C LEU A 40 -17.57 24.17 2.40
N VAL A 41 -16.71 24.97 1.74
CA VAL A 41 -16.12 26.19 2.30
C VAL A 41 -17.20 27.18 2.69
N ALA A 42 -18.24 27.37 1.85
CA ALA A 42 -19.37 28.23 2.14
C ALA A 42 -20.18 27.72 3.34
N MET A 43 -20.49 26.42 3.42
CA MET A 43 -21.22 25.83 4.56
C MET A 43 -20.46 25.97 5.88
N MET A 44 -19.14 25.89 5.85
CA MET A 44 -18.29 26.09 7.03
C MET A 44 -18.04 27.56 7.37
N ASN A 45 -18.62 28.49 6.62
CA ASN A 45 -18.42 29.91 6.73
C ASN A 45 -16.94 30.34 6.73
N LEU A 46 -16.14 29.67 5.87
CA LEU A 46 -14.70 29.94 5.73
C LEU A 46 -14.47 30.89 4.56
N ASN A 47 -13.57 31.86 4.74
CA ASN A 47 -13.15 32.77 3.66
C ASN A 47 -11.87 32.16 2.99
N LEU A 48 -12.06 31.06 2.23
CA LEU A 48 -10.99 30.35 1.55
C LEU A 48 -11.32 30.20 0.06
N ASP A 49 -10.32 30.42 -0.77
CA ASP A 49 -10.39 30.08 -2.19
C ASP A 49 -10.21 28.59 -2.40
N VAL A 50 -10.92 28.04 -3.39
CA VAL A 50 -10.84 26.63 -3.78
C VAL A 50 -10.08 26.51 -5.10
N PRO A 51 -9.06 25.64 -5.21
CA PRO A 51 -8.37 25.36 -6.47
C PRO A 51 -9.35 24.85 -7.53
N ASP A 52 -9.16 25.26 -8.76
CA ASP A 52 -9.92 24.71 -9.88
C ASP A 52 -9.52 23.27 -10.21
N PHE A 53 -10.34 22.60 -11.02
CA PHE A 53 -10.14 21.20 -11.39
C PHE A 53 -8.84 20.95 -12.18
N SER A 54 -8.36 21.94 -12.94
CA SER A 54 -7.11 21.80 -13.72
C SER A 54 -5.90 21.84 -12.81
N MET A 55 -5.92 22.68 -11.78
CA MET A 55 -4.89 22.74 -10.74
C MET A 55 -4.85 21.42 -9.95
N LEU A 56 -6.00 20.85 -9.56
CA LEU A 56 -6.08 19.55 -8.92
C LEU A 56 -5.48 18.44 -9.79
N SER A 57 -5.77 18.49 -11.11
CA SER A 57 -5.23 17.52 -12.09
C SER A 57 -3.72 17.62 -12.29
N LEU A 58 -3.15 18.81 -12.22
CA LEU A 58 -1.71 19.02 -12.27
C LEU A 58 -1.06 18.60 -10.96
N LYS A 59 -1.62 19.06 -9.86
CA LYS A 59 -1.04 18.87 -8.54
C LYS A 59 -0.90 17.40 -8.13
N ILE A 60 -1.86 16.55 -8.47
CA ILE A 60 -1.76 15.11 -8.16
C ILE A 60 -0.56 14.43 -8.81
N LYS A 61 -0.01 15.00 -9.90
CA LYS A 61 1.21 14.48 -10.56
C LYS A 61 2.48 14.93 -9.85
N GLU A 62 2.46 16.10 -9.22
CA GLU A 62 3.63 16.78 -8.68
C GLU A 62 3.78 16.61 -7.17
N MET A 63 2.66 16.31 -6.46
CA MET A 63 2.69 16.20 -5.01
C MET A 63 3.51 14.98 -4.57
N ASN A 64 4.21 15.15 -3.46
CA ASN A 64 4.89 14.07 -2.77
C ASN A 64 4.03 13.63 -1.60
N VAL A 65 3.26 12.57 -1.80
CA VAL A 65 2.39 12.01 -0.77
C VAL A 65 3.20 11.00 0.04
N TRP A 66 3.16 11.14 1.35
CA TRP A 66 3.78 10.22 2.28
C TRP A 66 2.75 9.70 3.29
N LEU A 67 3.03 8.57 3.91
CA LEU A 67 2.17 7.94 4.91
C LEU A 67 2.71 8.28 6.31
N PRO A 68 2.06 9.20 7.05
CA PRO A 68 2.45 9.43 8.43
C PRO A 68 2.01 8.26 9.31
N LEU A 69 2.81 7.91 10.30
CA LEU A 69 2.38 7.05 11.39
C LEU A 69 1.40 7.82 12.27
N LEU A 70 0.16 7.36 12.33
CA LEU A 70 -0.91 8.00 13.10
C LEU A 70 -1.09 7.34 14.47
N THR A 71 -0.74 6.05 14.60
CA THR A 71 -0.79 5.31 15.85
C THR A 71 0.55 4.65 16.11
N LYS A 72 0.98 4.59 17.39
CA LYS A 72 2.14 3.80 17.79
C LYS A 72 1.69 2.37 18.06
N SER A 73 2.46 1.38 17.58
CA SER A 73 2.26 -0.01 17.99
C SER A 73 2.67 -0.18 19.45
N ASN A 74 1.81 -0.78 20.25
CA ASN A 74 2.08 -1.06 21.66
C ASN A 74 2.53 -2.53 21.90
N ALA A 75 2.38 -3.38 20.89
CA ALA A 75 2.78 -4.78 20.91
C ALA A 75 3.82 -5.00 19.81
N GLY A 76 4.84 -5.80 20.03
CA GLY A 76 5.98 -6.05 19.12
C GLY A 76 5.68 -5.80 17.64
N HIS A 77 6.60 -5.18 16.94
CA HIS A 77 6.40 -4.62 15.60
C HIS A 77 6.26 -5.74 14.54
N ILE A 78 5.10 -6.41 14.53
CA ILE A 78 4.77 -7.45 13.55
C ILE A 78 4.06 -6.81 12.36
N ILE A 79 4.56 -7.10 11.16
CA ILE A 79 3.97 -6.62 9.91
C ILE A 79 3.48 -7.77 9.03
N SER A 80 2.48 -7.49 8.22
CA SER A 80 2.03 -8.36 7.13
C SER A 80 2.29 -7.72 5.77
N LEU A 81 2.79 -8.52 4.84
CA LEU A 81 3.11 -8.12 3.47
C LEU A 81 2.17 -8.82 2.50
N ASP A 82 1.64 -8.06 1.55
CA ASP A 82 0.85 -8.63 0.45
C ASP A 82 0.79 -7.66 -0.75
N SER A 83 0.27 -8.15 -1.88
CA SER A 83 0.09 -7.34 -3.10
C SER A 83 -1.28 -7.57 -3.72
N THR A 84 -1.79 -6.57 -4.45
CA THR A 84 -3.03 -6.66 -5.20
C THR A 84 -2.96 -5.85 -6.49
N GLY A 85 -3.72 -6.29 -7.51
CA GLY A 85 -3.83 -5.58 -8.78
C GLY A 85 -4.93 -4.52 -8.78
N LEU A 86 -4.62 -3.33 -9.28
CA LEU A 86 -5.56 -2.23 -9.49
C LEU A 86 -5.73 -1.95 -10.98
N LYS A 87 -6.97 -1.78 -11.43
CA LYS A 87 -7.32 -1.53 -12.83
C LYS A 87 -7.04 -0.07 -13.20
N ILE A 88 -6.45 0.16 -14.38
CA ILE A 88 -6.25 1.50 -14.91
C ILE A 88 -7.53 2.02 -15.57
N HIS A 89 -7.86 3.29 -15.34
CA HIS A 89 -9.04 3.93 -15.91
C HIS A 89 -8.94 4.07 -17.44
N GLY A 90 -10.03 3.80 -18.14
CA GLY A 90 -10.16 4.01 -19.58
C GLY A 90 -9.92 2.77 -20.45
N GLN A 91 -9.50 1.66 -19.88
CA GLN A 91 -9.38 0.39 -20.57
C GLN A 91 -10.67 -0.44 -20.48
N GLY A 92 -11.77 0.11 -21.03
CA GLY A 92 -13.10 -0.50 -20.94
C GLY A 92 -13.20 -1.84 -21.68
N GLU A 93 -13.82 -2.85 -21.05
CA GLU A 93 -14.07 -4.18 -21.64
C GLU A 93 -14.90 -4.10 -22.93
N TRP A 94 -15.74 -3.09 -23.04
CA TRP A 94 -16.61 -2.90 -24.22
C TRP A 94 -15.81 -2.56 -25.49
N ASN A 95 -14.85 -1.65 -25.41
CA ASN A 95 -13.98 -1.27 -26.53
C ASN A 95 -13.11 -2.45 -27.00
N ARG A 96 -12.65 -3.30 -26.07
CA ARG A 96 -11.88 -4.51 -26.37
C ARG A 96 -12.70 -5.56 -27.11
N LYS A 97 -13.93 -5.83 -26.65
CA LYS A 97 -14.85 -6.76 -27.33
C LYS A 97 -15.17 -6.28 -28.75
N LYS A 98 -15.40 -4.97 -28.94
CA LYS A 98 -15.77 -4.39 -30.24
C LYS A 98 -14.61 -4.37 -31.23
N HIS A 99 -13.38 -4.12 -30.79
CA HIS A 99 -12.22 -3.95 -31.67
C HIS A 99 -11.28 -5.15 -31.70
N LYS A 100 -11.63 -6.29 -31.09
CA LYS A 100 -10.80 -7.51 -31.01
C LYS A 100 -9.33 -7.25 -30.65
N GLN A 101 -9.06 -6.17 -29.92
CA GLN A 101 -7.71 -5.86 -29.47
C GLN A 101 -7.26 -6.91 -28.47
N LYS A 102 -6.19 -7.62 -28.79
CA LYS A 102 -5.55 -8.62 -27.94
C LYS A 102 -4.65 -8.00 -26.85
N ASP A 103 -4.65 -6.67 -26.72
CA ASP A 103 -3.79 -5.98 -25.80
C ASP A 103 -4.12 -6.40 -24.36
N ARG A 104 -3.09 -6.86 -23.67
CA ARG A 104 -3.13 -7.25 -22.26
C ARG A 104 -3.68 -6.06 -21.44
N ARG A 105 -4.54 -6.33 -20.46
CA ARG A 105 -4.93 -5.31 -19.49
C ARG A 105 -3.67 -4.87 -18.77
N GLU A 106 -3.42 -3.58 -18.79
CA GLU A 106 -2.44 -3.00 -17.90
C GLU A 106 -3.06 -2.85 -16.51
N TRP A 107 -2.41 -3.43 -15.55
CA TRP A 107 -2.72 -3.31 -14.13
C TRP A 107 -1.57 -2.59 -13.46
N VAL A 108 -1.88 -1.87 -12.40
CA VAL A 108 -0.88 -1.41 -11.46
C VAL A 108 -0.94 -2.35 -10.27
N LYS A 109 0.18 -2.93 -9.91
CA LYS A 109 0.28 -3.76 -8.72
C LYS A 109 0.60 -2.86 -7.52
N MET A 110 -0.21 -2.96 -6.48
CA MET A 110 -0.03 -2.28 -5.20
C MET A 110 0.52 -3.28 -4.19
N HIS A 111 1.67 -2.99 -3.60
CA HIS A 111 2.31 -3.77 -2.55
C HIS A 111 2.18 -3.01 -1.23
N LEU A 112 1.80 -3.70 -0.16
CA LEU A 112 1.58 -3.10 1.15
C LEU A 112 2.42 -3.80 2.22
N ALA A 113 2.92 -2.98 3.17
CA ALA A 113 3.34 -3.42 4.49
C ALA A 113 2.38 -2.82 5.52
N VAL A 114 1.80 -3.65 6.37
CA VAL A 114 0.72 -3.30 7.29
C VAL A 114 1.07 -3.78 8.69
N TYR A 115 0.89 -2.96 9.73
CA TYR A 115 0.97 -3.41 11.11
C TYR A 115 -0.16 -4.40 11.43
N ASN A 116 0.17 -5.47 12.15
CA ASN A 116 -0.80 -6.51 12.48
C ASN A 116 -1.78 -6.10 13.59
N ASP A 117 -1.39 -5.26 14.52
CA ASP A 117 -2.24 -4.78 15.61
C ASP A 117 -3.23 -3.71 15.16
N SER A 118 -2.74 -2.62 14.60
CA SER A 118 -3.54 -1.45 14.22
C SER A 118 -4.08 -1.53 12.79
N MET A 119 -3.62 -2.46 11.95
CA MET A 119 -3.86 -2.53 10.51
C MET A 119 -3.49 -1.23 9.76
N GLN A 120 -2.64 -0.41 10.36
CA GLN A 120 -2.11 0.81 9.72
C GLN A 120 -1.16 0.42 8.59
N ILE A 121 -1.33 1.04 7.44
CA ILE A 121 -0.45 0.88 6.29
C ILE A 121 0.82 1.69 6.57
N LEU A 122 1.97 1.00 6.64
CA LEU A 122 3.28 1.59 6.87
C LEU A 122 3.92 2.08 5.59
N VAL A 123 3.90 1.20 4.59
CA VAL A 123 4.50 1.43 3.29
C VAL A 123 3.54 0.96 2.22
N VAL A 124 3.49 1.71 1.14
CA VAL A 124 2.84 1.32 -0.11
C VAL A 124 3.79 1.59 -1.27
N GLU A 125 4.00 0.55 -2.08
CA GLU A 125 4.70 0.67 -3.35
C GLU A 125 3.79 0.28 -4.50
N SER A 126 4.01 0.86 -5.67
CA SER A 126 3.24 0.55 -6.86
C SER A 126 4.15 0.29 -8.05
N THR A 127 3.91 -0.84 -8.72
CA THR A 127 4.70 -1.32 -9.85
C THR A 127 3.82 -1.65 -11.04
N ALA A 128 4.43 -1.93 -12.18
CA ALA A 128 3.76 -2.59 -13.28
C ALA A 128 3.33 -4.02 -12.88
N ASP A 129 2.42 -4.61 -13.62
CA ASP A 129 1.81 -5.90 -13.28
C ASP A 129 2.75 -7.10 -13.49
N ASP A 130 3.82 -6.93 -14.25
CA ASP A 130 4.84 -7.94 -14.54
C ASP A 130 5.96 -8.02 -13.50
N VAL A 131 6.06 -7.03 -12.59
CA VAL A 131 7.04 -7.05 -11.50
C VAL A 131 6.63 -8.09 -10.43
N HIS A 132 7.54 -8.98 -10.08
CA HIS A 132 7.28 -9.99 -9.05
C HIS A 132 7.34 -9.39 -7.64
N ASP A 133 6.52 -9.92 -6.71
CA ASP A 133 6.43 -9.41 -5.34
C ASP A 133 7.78 -9.45 -4.61
N CYS A 134 8.60 -10.48 -4.88
CA CYS A 134 9.93 -10.60 -4.28
C CYS A 134 10.91 -9.50 -4.73
N GLU A 135 10.72 -8.90 -5.91
CA GLU A 135 11.58 -7.82 -6.40
C GLU A 135 11.35 -6.50 -5.63
N VAL A 136 10.17 -6.34 -5.05
CA VAL A 136 9.79 -5.14 -4.29
C VAL A 136 10.07 -5.29 -2.79
N PHE A 137 10.38 -6.51 -2.35
CA PHE A 137 10.55 -6.85 -0.93
C PHE A 137 11.56 -5.95 -0.22
N ASP A 138 12.75 -5.79 -0.80
CA ASP A 138 13.82 -4.99 -0.19
C ASP A 138 13.41 -3.54 -0.05
N THR A 139 12.75 -2.98 -1.09
CA THR A 139 12.23 -1.61 -1.07
C THR A 139 11.18 -1.41 0.02
N LEU A 140 10.24 -2.37 0.17
CA LEU A 140 9.23 -2.33 1.23
C LEU A 140 9.88 -2.32 2.61
N ILE A 141 10.80 -3.26 2.86
CA ILE A 141 11.47 -3.39 4.16
C ILE A 141 12.35 -2.17 4.48
N ASP A 142 13.08 -1.64 3.48
CA ASP A 142 13.95 -0.46 3.69
C ASP A 142 13.16 0.83 3.90
N SER A 143 11.94 0.91 3.38
CA SER A 143 11.08 2.08 3.54
C SER A 143 10.36 2.15 4.90
N ILE A 144 10.44 1.09 5.72
CA ILE A 144 9.89 1.10 7.07
C ILE A 144 10.90 1.75 8.02
N PRO A 145 10.55 2.90 8.63
CA PRO A 145 11.48 3.64 9.47
C PRO A 145 11.70 3.02 10.86
N GLU A 146 10.72 2.22 11.32
CA GLU A 146 10.78 1.58 12.64
C GLU A 146 11.51 0.23 12.60
N GLN A 147 11.97 -0.23 13.77
CA GLN A 147 12.45 -1.59 13.94
C GLN A 147 11.27 -2.56 13.87
N ILE A 148 11.34 -3.55 12.99
CA ILE A 148 10.38 -4.63 12.84
C ILE A 148 10.94 -5.89 13.50
N ASP A 149 10.12 -6.58 14.30
CA ASP A 149 10.51 -7.83 14.94
C ASP A 149 10.18 -9.03 14.05
N LYS A 150 9.01 -9.01 13.40
CA LYS A 150 8.54 -10.11 12.56
C LYS A 150 7.84 -9.59 11.31
N ALA A 151 8.10 -10.25 10.17
CA ALA A 151 7.42 -10.00 8.91
C ALA A 151 6.70 -11.28 8.43
N LEU A 152 5.40 -11.17 8.14
CA LEU A 152 4.57 -12.25 7.64
C LEU A 152 4.28 -12.03 6.15
N GLY A 153 4.65 -12.99 5.31
CA GLY A 153 4.48 -12.89 3.86
C GLY A 153 3.85 -14.14 3.24
N ASN A 154 3.30 -14.01 2.05
CA ASN A 154 2.88 -15.15 1.26
C ASN A 154 4.11 -15.87 0.65
N GLY A 155 3.90 -16.97 -0.08
CA GLY A 155 5.00 -17.76 -0.66
C GLY A 155 5.84 -17.02 -1.71
N ALA A 156 5.42 -15.86 -2.21
CA ALA A 156 6.22 -15.05 -3.12
C ALA A 156 7.40 -14.38 -2.41
N TYR A 157 7.27 -14.13 -1.10
CA TYR A 157 8.32 -13.53 -0.27
C TYR A 157 9.27 -14.58 0.36
N GLY A 158 9.03 -15.89 0.16
CA GLY A 158 9.85 -16.99 0.73
C GLY A 158 11.18 -17.23 0.01
N THR A 159 11.82 -16.21 -0.57
CA THR A 159 13.07 -16.31 -1.31
C THR A 159 14.29 -16.24 -0.39
N ILE A 160 15.41 -16.83 -0.79
CA ILE A 160 16.68 -16.74 -0.04
C ILE A 160 17.09 -15.27 0.15
N GLY A 161 16.91 -14.42 -0.88
CA GLY A 161 17.20 -13.00 -0.80
C GLY A 161 16.38 -12.28 0.29
N ALA A 162 15.08 -12.58 0.40
CA ALA A 162 14.23 -12.00 1.43
C ALA A 162 14.64 -12.44 2.85
N TYR A 163 14.99 -13.73 3.03
CA TYR A 163 15.54 -14.21 4.30
C TYR A 163 16.87 -13.55 4.66
N LYS A 164 17.76 -13.34 3.67
CA LYS A 164 19.02 -12.62 3.86
C LYS A 164 18.77 -11.18 4.31
N LYS A 165 17.90 -10.44 3.59
CA LYS A 165 17.54 -9.08 3.91
C LYS A 165 16.96 -8.94 5.33
N CYS A 166 16.07 -9.84 5.71
CA CYS A 166 15.49 -9.87 7.05
C CYS A 166 16.53 -10.21 8.12
N HIS A 167 17.43 -11.15 7.84
CA HIS A 167 18.51 -11.49 8.76
C HIS A 167 19.44 -10.29 9.04
N GLU A 168 19.82 -9.54 8.00
CA GLU A 168 20.65 -8.34 8.12
C GLU A 168 19.98 -7.26 8.99
N ARG A 169 18.65 -7.15 8.92
CA ARG A 169 17.85 -6.21 9.72
C ARG A 169 17.34 -6.79 11.04
N LYS A 170 17.71 -8.02 11.39
CA LYS A 170 17.25 -8.74 12.59
C LYS A 170 15.73 -8.90 12.66
N ILE A 171 15.09 -9.15 11.52
CA ILE A 171 13.66 -9.41 11.38
C ILE A 171 13.43 -10.91 11.24
N ASP A 172 12.48 -11.47 11.99
CA ASP A 172 12.02 -12.85 11.82
C ASP A 172 11.05 -12.91 10.62
N LEU A 173 11.50 -13.46 9.49
CA LEU A 173 10.64 -13.64 8.32
C LEU A 173 9.90 -14.97 8.38
N VAL A 174 8.58 -14.89 8.40
CA VAL A 174 7.68 -16.03 8.27
C VAL A 174 6.97 -15.94 6.92
N ALA A 175 7.46 -16.64 5.93
CA ALA A 175 6.88 -16.74 4.60
C ALA A 175 6.39 -18.16 4.36
N LYS A 176 5.13 -18.29 3.86
CA LYS A 176 4.54 -19.60 3.60
C LYS A 176 5.38 -20.39 2.61
N PRO A 177 5.96 -21.57 2.99
CA PRO A 177 6.70 -22.39 2.06
C PRO A 177 5.82 -22.89 0.92
N LYS A 178 6.41 -23.05 -0.26
CA LYS A 178 5.78 -23.69 -1.41
C LYS A 178 6.01 -25.20 -1.34
N THR A 179 5.14 -25.99 -1.93
CA THR A 179 5.32 -27.44 -2.03
C THR A 179 6.54 -27.83 -2.85
N SER A 180 6.99 -26.94 -3.72
CA SER A 180 8.19 -27.10 -4.55
C SER A 180 9.49 -26.64 -3.89
N ASP A 181 9.41 -26.05 -2.69
CA ASP A 181 10.61 -25.59 -2.00
C ASP A 181 11.44 -26.79 -1.52
N VAL A 182 12.76 -26.68 -1.70
CA VAL A 182 13.73 -27.71 -1.32
C VAL A 182 14.59 -27.17 -0.18
N VAL A 183 14.94 -28.04 0.75
CA VAL A 183 15.92 -27.81 1.81
C VAL A 183 17.31 -27.89 1.20
N ASP A 184 18.14 -26.90 1.44
CA ASP A 184 19.56 -26.92 1.08
C ASP A 184 20.34 -27.53 2.24
N GLU A 185 20.71 -28.81 2.10
CA GLU A 185 21.40 -29.58 3.14
C GLU A 185 22.86 -29.14 3.37
N GLU A 186 23.46 -28.46 2.38
CA GLU A 186 24.84 -27.97 2.48
C GLU A 186 24.94 -26.55 3.02
N ALA A 187 23.78 -25.90 3.29
CA ALA A 187 23.73 -24.52 3.75
C ALA A 187 24.39 -24.34 5.13
N THR A 188 25.23 -23.33 5.21
CA THR A 188 25.89 -22.90 6.46
C THR A 188 25.45 -21.51 6.92
N GLU A 189 24.88 -20.71 6.01
CA GLU A 189 24.46 -19.34 6.30
C GLU A 189 23.18 -19.32 7.14
N ALA A 190 23.18 -18.49 8.17
CA ALA A 190 22.10 -18.42 9.15
C ALA A 190 20.72 -18.13 8.52
N HIS A 191 20.65 -17.29 7.50
CA HIS A 191 19.40 -16.96 6.81
C HIS A 191 18.85 -18.13 5.97
N ILE A 192 19.73 -18.96 5.35
CA ILE A 192 19.31 -20.16 4.63
C ILE A 192 18.85 -21.23 5.62
N LEU A 193 19.57 -21.41 6.73
CA LEU A 193 19.19 -22.33 7.81
C LEU A 193 17.81 -21.94 8.40
N ALA A 194 17.54 -20.66 8.58
CA ALA A 194 16.22 -20.18 9.04
C ALA A 194 15.11 -20.55 8.05
N ARG A 195 15.33 -20.38 6.75
CA ARG A 195 14.39 -20.79 5.70
C ARG A 195 14.22 -22.32 5.69
N ASN A 196 15.31 -23.07 5.68
CA ASN A 196 15.30 -24.52 5.65
C ASN A 196 14.49 -25.11 6.81
N LYS A 197 14.63 -24.56 8.02
CA LYS A 197 13.86 -24.97 9.21
C LYS A 197 12.36 -24.82 8.98
N GLN A 198 11.92 -23.74 8.33
CA GLN A 198 10.51 -23.53 8.02
C GLN A 198 10.03 -24.48 6.92
N VAL A 199 10.81 -24.68 5.86
CA VAL A 199 10.50 -25.59 4.75
C VAL A 199 10.39 -27.04 5.24
N ALA A 200 11.38 -27.53 5.98
CA ALA A 200 11.39 -28.89 6.52
C ALA A 200 10.19 -29.13 7.42
N TYR A 201 9.90 -28.21 8.35
CA TYR A 201 8.77 -28.37 9.25
C TYR A 201 7.43 -28.35 8.50
N PHE A 202 7.30 -27.50 7.46
CA PHE A 202 6.11 -27.47 6.60
C PHE A 202 5.91 -28.78 5.85
N GLN A 203 6.98 -29.37 5.29
CA GLN A 203 6.93 -30.63 4.54
C GLN A 203 6.54 -31.81 5.44
N GLU A 204 7.04 -31.82 6.66
CA GLU A 204 6.76 -32.91 7.63
C GLU A 204 5.35 -32.82 8.24
N ASN A 205 4.90 -31.61 8.61
CA ASN A 205 3.73 -31.41 9.47
C ASN A 205 2.55 -30.73 8.75
N GLY A 206 2.74 -30.23 7.53
CA GLY A 206 1.72 -29.57 6.73
C GLY A 206 1.46 -28.12 7.14
N ILE A 207 0.56 -27.47 6.37
CA ILE A 207 0.30 -26.03 6.46
C ILE A 207 -0.28 -25.61 7.82
N TYR A 208 -1.21 -26.37 8.38
CA TYR A 208 -1.88 -25.97 9.63
C TYR A 208 -0.93 -25.99 10.82
N ALA A 209 -0.14 -27.07 10.96
CA ALA A 209 0.84 -27.20 12.03
C ALA A 209 1.95 -26.11 11.89
N TRP A 210 2.42 -25.89 10.65
CA TRP A 210 3.40 -24.86 10.36
C TRP A 210 2.88 -23.46 10.70
N ALA A 211 1.65 -23.12 10.27
CA ALA A 211 1.07 -21.82 10.50
C ALA A 211 0.81 -21.54 11.98
N ASN A 212 0.34 -22.53 12.74
CA ASN A 212 0.14 -22.40 14.19
C ASN A 212 1.47 -22.22 14.94
N LYS A 213 2.52 -22.98 14.55
CA LYS A 213 3.84 -22.88 15.19
C LYS A 213 4.50 -21.51 14.99
N ASN A 214 4.23 -20.87 13.86
CA ASN A 214 4.87 -19.61 13.45
C ASN A 214 4.00 -18.38 13.69
N ASP A 215 2.81 -18.52 14.28
CA ASP A 215 1.81 -17.46 14.43
C ASP A 215 1.54 -16.74 13.09
N TYR A 216 1.29 -17.53 12.04
CA TYR A 216 1.19 -17.02 10.67
C TYR A 216 -0.18 -16.42 10.32
N TRP A 217 -1.25 -16.86 10.98
CA TRP A 217 -2.62 -16.49 10.63
C TRP A 217 -2.89 -14.98 10.61
N PRO A 218 -2.25 -14.14 11.47
CA PRO A 218 -2.41 -12.70 11.41
C PRO A 218 -1.97 -12.06 10.07
N ARG A 219 -1.29 -12.79 9.17
CA ARG A 219 -0.98 -12.32 7.81
C ARG A 219 -2.22 -11.83 7.03
N ASN A 220 -3.38 -12.40 7.32
CA ASN A 220 -4.64 -11.98 6.69
C ASN A 220 -5.01 -10.51 6.97
N ARG A 221 -4.32 -9.82 7.89
CA ARG A 221 -4.49 -8.38 8.13
C ARG A 221 -4.18 -7.55 6.89
N ALA A 222 -3.18 -7.94 6.10
CA ALA A 222 -2.89 -7.28 4.82
C ALA A 222 -4.05 -7.48 3.83
N GLU A 223 -4.59 -8.70 3.70
CA GLU A 223 -5.76 -8.98 2.86
C GLU A 223 -7.00 -8.18 3.31
N THR A 224 -7.23 -8.09 4.61
CA THR A 224 -8.32 -7.29 5.18
C THR A 224 -8.15 -5.81 4.82
N THR A 225 -6.93 -5.29 4.90
CA THR A 225 -6.63 -3.89 4.56
C THR A 225 -6.84 -3.64 3.06
N MET A 226 -6.44 -4.57 2.20
CA MET A 226 -6.70 -4.50 0.76
C MET A 226 -8.20 -4.54 0.44
N SER A 227 -8.96 -5.40 1.12
CA SER A 227 -10.42 -5.45 1.00
C SER A 227 -11.06 -4.12 1.41
N ARG A 228 -10.61 -3.49 2.49
CA ARG A 228 -11.06 -2.15 2.90
C ARG A 228 -10.74 -1.09 1.85
N TYR A 229 -9.53 -1.14 1.25
CA TYR A 229 -9.15 -0.23 0.18
C TYR A 229 -10.13 -0.34 -1.00
N VAL A 230 -10.39 -1.56 -1.48
CA VAL A 230 -11.28 -1.80 -2.61
C VAL A 230 -12.73 -1.41 -2.29
N THR A 231 -13.22 -1.73 -1.10
CA THR A 231 -14.57 -1.36 -0.66
C THR A 231 -14.75 0.16 -0.58
N THR A 232 -13.75 0.87 -0.06
CA THR A 232 -13.82 2.32 0.10
C THR A 232 -13.65 3.05 -1.25
N PHE A 233 -12.66 2.67 -2.05
CA PHE A 233 -12.24 3.45 -3.23
C PHE A 233 -12.47 2.75 -4.58
N THR A 234 -12.86 1.49 -4.59
CA THR A 234 -12.88 0.58 -5.76
C THR A 234 -11.49 0.07 -6.16
N ASP A 235 -11.49 -0.95 -7.02
CA ASP A 235 -10.28 -1.52 -7.62
C ASP A 235 -9.78 -0.75 -8.86
N LYS A 236 -10.35 0.46 -9.12
CA LYS A 236 -10.03 1.26 -10.30
C LYS A 236 -9.31 2.55 -9.91
N LEU A 237 -8.24 2.84 -10.63
CA LEU A 237 -7.55 4.12 -10.55
C LEU A 237 -8.25 5.15 -11.44
N ALA A 238 -8.44 6.36 -10.93
CA ALA A 238 -9.00 7.47 -11.68
C ALA A 238 -7.93 8.18 -12.53
N SER A 239 -6.67 8.11 -12.11
CA SER A 239 -5.53 8.74 -12.75
C SER A 239 -5.03 7.91 -13.95
N ARG A 240 -4.58 8.62 -15.01
CA ARG A 240 -4.04 7.99 -16.23
C ARG A 240 -2.51 8.04 -16.32
N ASN A 241 -1.90 9.03 -15.68
CA ASN A 241 -0.45 9.21 -15.65
C ASN A 241 0.15 8.37 -14.52
N VAL A 242 1.28 7.71 -14.75
CA VAL A 242 1.93 6.79 -13.79
C VAL A 242 2.22 7.48 -12.45
N GLN A 243 2.79 8.70 -12.45
CA GLN A 243 3.08 9.41 -11.22
C GLN A 243 1.80 9.79 -10.46
N ALA A 244 0.75 10.19 -11.18
CA ALA A 244 -0.54 10.48 -10.58
C ALA A 244 -1.22 9.20 -10.02
N GLN A 245 -1.00 8.04 -10.64
CA GLN A 245 -1.47 6.75 -10.12
C GLN A 245 -0.78 6.39 -8.81
N LYS A 246 0.55 6.54 -8.74
CA LYS A 246 1.32 6.36 -7.49
C LYS A 246 0.78 7.25 -6.37
N ASN A 247 0.64 8.54 -6.65
CA ASN A 247 0.15 9.50 -5.68
C ASN A 247 -1.31 9.24 -5.27
N GLU A 248 -2.16 8.79 -6.21
CA GLU A 248 -3.54 8.37 -5.93
C GLU A 248 -3.58 7.19 -4.97
N ILE A 249 -2.76 6.16 -5.21
CA ILE A 249 -2.67 4.96 -4.36
C ILE A 249 -2.21 5.36 -2.96
N THR A 250 -1.12 6.11 -2.85
CA THR A 250 -0.56 6.54 -1.57
C THR A 250 -1.55 7.43 -0.79
N LEU A 251 -2.24 8.35 -1.47
CA LEU A 251 -3.24 9.20 -0.83
C LEU A 251 -4.46 8.40 -0.33
N LYS A 252 -4.92 7.41 -1.09
CA LYS A 252 -5.99 6.51 -0.65
C LYS A 252 -5.57 5.68 0.57
N CYS A 253 -4.33 5.19 0.61
CA CYS A 253 -3.77 4.52 1.80
C CYS A 253 -3.69 5.47 3.01
N HIS A 254 -3.28 6.72 2.79
CA HIS A 254 -3.28 7.74 3.85
C HIS A 254 -4.69 7.98 4.42
N ILE A 255 -5.70 8.07 3.57
CA ILE A 255 -7.10 8.23 4.01
C ILE A 255 -7.56 7.03 4.85
N LEU A 256 -7.20 5.80 4.45
CA LEU A 256 -7.51 4.61 5.26
C LEU A 256 -6.86 4.68 6.63
N ASN A 257 -5.61 5.12 6.72
CA ASN A 257 -4.93 5.29 7.99
C ASN A 257 -5.65 6.32 8.88
N ILE A 258 -6.12 7.44 8.32
CA ILE A 258 -6.94 8.42 9.05
C ILE A 258 -8.22 7.76 9.57
N PHE A 259 -8.94 7.00 8.75
CA PHE A 259 -10.17 6.34 9.18
C PHE A 259 -9.95 5.35 10.32
N MET A 260 -8.81 4.64 10.31
CA MET A 260 -8.46 3.72 11.38
C MET A 260 -8.09 4.46 12.68
N ALA A 261 -7.34 5.56 12.60
CA ALA A 261 -6.99 6.36 13.76
C ALA A 261 -8.22 6.97 14.43
N VAL A 262 -9.14 7.58 13.65
CA VAL A 262 -10.38 8.15 14.18
C VAL A 262 -11.26 7.09 14.84
N ASN A 263 -11.34 5.88 14.28
CA ASN A 263 -12.10 4.79 14.89
C ASN A 263 -11.48 4.30 16.20
N ALA A 264 -10.15 4.29 16.31
CA ALA A 264 -9.48 3.95 17.57
C ALA A 264 -9.78 4.98 18.66
N ASP A 265 -9.66 6.28 18.35
CA ASP A 265 -9.96 7.36 19.29
C ASP A 265 -11.41 7.33 19.79
N LEU A 266 -12.37 6.91 18.94
CA LEU A 266 -13.78 6.78 19.29
C LEU A 266 -14.08 5.54 20.18
N GLN A 267 -13.21 4.54 20.16
CA GLN A 267 -13.38 3.35 21.02
C GLN A 267 -12.80 3.56 22.43
N ASP A 268 -11.83 4.48 22.56
CA ASP A 268 -11.17 4.81 23.82
C ASP A 268 -11.90 5.96 24.58
N SER A 269 -12.91 6.57 23.99
CA SER A 269 -13.75 7.66 24.55
C SER A 269 -15.11 7.15 25.04
#